data_e4f8a956c08396527e8959801bc0a80c
#
_entry.id   e4f8a956c08396527e8959801bc0a80c
#
_cell.length_a   1.000
_cell.length_b   1.000
_cell.length_c   1.000
_cell.angle_alpha   90.00
_cell.angle_beta   90.00
_cell.angle_gamma   90.00
#
_symmetry.space_group_name_H-M   'P 1'
#
loop_
_entity.id
_entity.type
_entity.pdbx_description
1 polymer ?
#
loop_
_entity_poly.entity_id
_entity_poly.type
_entity_poly.pdbx_seq_one_letter_code
_entity_poly.pdbx_strand_id
1 'polypeptide(L)'
;GEDTLSLHDALPICYQVDTSQGTVHTAAVVVATGGLSIPKIGATDLGYRLAQQFQLRLVAPRPGLVPLTFNAEAWAPYAQLSGLSLPVRLETGTKKTLQGFDEDLLFTHRGLSGPGVLQISSYWQAGTDIRINLAPEVDLHAQLMQAKQLSKKLIANELNAWVPSRLADTWTRQDKAWQRPVIEASDKALAQLAQGLSAWSLVPTGTEGYKKAEVTVGGVDTRDLSQQTMESKQPGLYFIGEVVDITGWLGGYNFQWAWSSAHACGLALGARSKSL
;
A
#
# COMPACT_ATOMS: atom_id res chain seq x y z
N GLY A 1 -25.93 -46.21 -39.52
CA GLY A 1 -26.07 -45.72 -38.17
C GLY A 1 -25.04 -44.64 -37.95
N GLU A 2 -25.46 -43.38 -37.91
CA GLU A 2 -24.61 -42.27 -37.56
C GLU A 2 -24.52 -42.23 -36.03
N ASP A 3 -23.36 -42.54 -35.46
CA ASP A 3 -23.05 -42.35 -34.05
C ASP A 3 -22.91 -40.85 -33.80
N THR A 4 -23.98 -40.21 -33.40
CA THR A 4 -23.95 -38.88 -32.83
C THR A 4 -23.37 -39.00 -31.43
N LEU A 5 -22.09 -38.61 -31.26
CA LEU A 5 -21.48 -38.38 -29.98
C LEU A 5 -22.26 -37.28 -29.23
N SER A 6 -23.05 -37.70 -28.26
CA SER A 6 -23.72 -36.81 -27.34
C SER A 6 -22.64 -36.09 -26.50
N LEU A 7 -22.71 -34.76 -26.43
CA LEU A 7 -21.84 -33.89 -25.59
C LEU A 7 -22.04 -34.10 -24.08
N HIS A 8 -22.74 -35.17 -23.66
CA HIS A 8 -23.04 -35.45 -22.26
C HIS A 8 -22.02 -36.36 -21.55
N ASP A 9 -21.06 -36.94 -22.27
CA ASP A 9 -20.02 -37.81 -21.70
C ASP A 9 -18.66 -37.12 -21.55
N ALA A 10 -18.63 -35.80 -21.27
CA ALA A 10 -17.41 -35.16 -20.85
C ALA A 10 -16.99 -35.75 -19.50
N LEU A 11 -15.91 -36.53 -19.50
CA LEU A 11 -15.28 -37.03 -18.28
C LEU A 11 -15.16 -35.87 -17.27
N PRO A 12 -15.42 -36.08 -15.97
CA PRO A 12 -15.26 -35.04 -14.98
C PRO A 12 -13.84 -34.49 -15.05
N ILE A 13 -13.69 -33.16 -15.10
CA ILE A 13 -12.38 -32.51 -15.10
C ILE A 13 -11.61 -33.03 -13.90
N CYS A 14 -10.45 -33.63 -14.15
CA CYS A 14 -9.57 -34.16 -13.12
C CYS A 14 -8.22 -33.45 -13.21
N TYR A 15 -7.79 -32.90 -12.09
CA TYR A 15 -6.45 -32.31 -11.96
C TYR A 15 -5.45 -33.36 -11.53
N GLN A 16 -4.30 -33.39 -12.16
CA GLN A 16 -3.13 -34.08 -11.67
C GLN A 16 -2.22 -33.08 -10.98
N VAL A 17 -1.94 -33.33 -9.70
CA VAL A 17 -1.06 -32.48 -8.88
C VAL A 17 0.16 -33.30 -8.50
N ASP A 18 1.30 -32.97 -9.06
CA ASP A 18 2.59 -33.62 -8.75
C ASP A 18 3.22 -32.93 -7.55
N THR A 19 3.53 -33.69 -6.51
CA THR A 19 4.12 -33.24 -5.26
C THR A 19 5.40 -34.01 -4.94
N SER A 20 6.17 -33.54 -3.96
CA SER A 20 7.34 -34.28 -3.46
C SER A 20 7.00 -35.65 -2.82
N GLN A 21 5.71 -35.88 -2.52
CA GLN A 21 5.22 -37.14 -1.93
C GLN A 21 4.47 -38.02 -2.93
N GLY A 22 4.42 -37.62 -4.20
CA GLY A 22 3.76 -38.35 -5.29
C GLY A 22 2.69 -37.53 -5.99
N THR A 23 2.01 -38.19 -6.93
CA THR A 23 0.98 -37.60 -7.76
C THR A 23 -0.40 -37.80 -7.13
N VAL A 24 -1.20 -36.73 -7.08
CA VAL A 24 -2.59 -36.74 -6.60
C VAL A 24 -3.52 -36.39 -7.74
N HIS A 25 -4.58 -37.19 -7.94
CA HIS A 25 -5.68 -36.90 -8.86
C HIS A 25 -6.89 -36.36 -8.09
N THR A 26 -7.43 -35.23 -8.54
CA THR A 26 -8.54 -34.57 -7.82
C THR A 26 -9.48 -33.82 -8.78
N ALA A 27 -10.76 -33.77 -8.44
CA ALA A 27 -11.76 -32.98 -9.18
C ALA A 27 -11.73 -31.48 -8.85
N ALA A 28 -11.00 -31.06 -7.80
CA ALA A 28 -10.91 -29.67 -7.41
C ALA A 28 -9.53 -29.35 -6.82
N VAL A 29 -9.02 -28.15 -7.17
CA VAL A 29 -7.77 -27.60 -6.62
C VAL A 29 -8.05 -26.21 -6.06
N VAL A 30 -7.61 -25.94 -4.84
CA VAL A 30 -7.67 -24.62 -4.20
C VAL A 30 -6.26 -24.05 -4.07
N VAL A 31 -6.02 -22.93 -4.74
CA VAL A 31 -4.75 -22.19 -4.66
C VAL A 31 -4.86 -21.14 -3.56
N ALA A 32 -4.15 -21.36 -2.47
CA ALA A 32 -4.13 -20.52 -1.27
C ALA A 32 -2.70 -20.12 -0.90
N THR A 33 -1.88 -19.79 -1.89
CA THR A 33 -0.43 -19.60 -1.74
C THR A 33 -0.04 -18.25 -1.12
N GLY A 34 -0.99 -17.33 -0.97
CA GLY A 34 -0.69 -15.96 -0.59
C GLY A 34 0.00 -15.17 -1.71
N GLY A 35 0.54 -13.99 -1.35
CA GLY A 35 1.28 -13.10 -2.23
C GLY A 35 2.79 -13.29 -2.16
N LEU A 36 3.55 -12.23 -2.54
CA LEU A 36 5.01 -12.21 -2.58
C LEU A 36 5.66 -11.54 -1.38
N SER A 37 4.85 -11.00 -0.46
CA SER A 37 5.34 -10.25 0.70
C SER A 37 6.10 -11.14 1.67
N ILE A 38 7.17 -10.58 2.26
CA ILE A 38 8.05 -11.24 3.23
C ILE A 38 8.62 -12.58 2.68
N PRO A 39 9.38 -12.56 1.58
CA PRO A 39 9.85 -13.80 0.92
C PRO A 39 10.67 -14.72 1.84
N LYS A 40 11.21 -14.20 2.95
CA LYS A 40 11.95 -15.00 3.94
C LYS A 40 11.10 -16.09 4.62
N ILE A 41 9.77 -15.94 4.64
CA ILE A 41 8.86 -16.94 5.22
C ILE A 41 8.34 -17.95 4.20
N GLY A 42 8.88 -17.95 2.97
CA GLY A 42 8.54 -18.93 1.94
C GLY A 42 7.56 -18.45 0.88
N ALA A 43 7.25 -17.13 0.83
CA ALA A 43 6.41 -16.58 -0.24
C ALA A 43 7.07 -16.79 -1.63
N THR A 44 6.28 -17.30 -2.58
CA THR A 44 6.71 -17.58 -3.96
C THR A 44 5.64 -17.16 -4.96
N ASP A 45 6.00 -17.15 -6.23
CA ASP A 45 5.11 -16.85 -7.35
C ASP A 45 4.26 -18.05 -7.84
N LEU A 46 4.28 -19.18 -7.10
CA LEU A 46 3.63 -20.42 -7.53
C LEU A 46 2.16 -20.23 -7.92
N GLY A 47 1.38 -19.53 -7.11
CA GLY A 47 -0.03 -19.29 -7.39
C GLY A 47 -0.27 -18.47 -8.65
N TYR A 48 0.61 -17.50 -8.94
CA TYR A 48 0.53 -16.70 -10.17
C TYR A 48 0.92 -17.51 -11.39
N ARG A 49 1.93 -18.37 -11.30
CA ARG A 49 2.31 -19.30 -12.39
C ARG A 49 1.19 -20.29 -12.68
N LEU A 50 0.52 -20.81 -11.65
CA LEU A 50 -0.65 -21.67 -11.83
C LEU A 50 -1.78 -20.92 -12.53
N ALA A 51 -2.09 -19.69 -12.13
CA ALA A 51 -3.09 -18.88 -12.81
C ALA A 51 -2.75 -18.66 -14.29
N GLN A 52 -1.49 -18.37 -14.61
CA GLN A 52 -1.02 -18.22 -16.01
C GLN A 52 -1.11 -19.52 -16.80
N GLN A 53 -0.79 -20.65 -16.19
CA GLN A 53 -0.92 -21.98 -16.83
C GLN A 53 -2.35 -22.25 -17.31
N PHE A 54 -3.33 -21.78 -16.54
CA PHE A 54 -4.76 -21.90 -16.90
C PHE A 54 -5.30 -20.64 -17.61
N GLN A 55 -4.43 -19.78 -18.13
CA GLN A 55 -4.78 -18.59 -18.93
C GLN A 55 -5.70 -17.60 -18.19
N LEU A 56 -5.60 -17.54 -16.87
CA LEU A 56 -6.29 -16.54 -16.07
C LEU A 56 -5.51 -15.21 -16.15
N ARG A 57 -6.25 -14.11 -16.13
CA ARG A 57 -5.66 -12.77 -16.13
C ARG A 57 -4.95 -12.50 -14.81
N LEU A 58 -3.82 -11.83 -14.90
CA LEU A 58 -3.08 -11.32 -13.75
C LEU A 58 -2.99 -9.80 -13.83
N VAL A 59 -3.32 -9.14 -12.72
CA VAL A 59 -2.90 -7.78 -12.46
C VAL A 59 -1.47 -7.85 -11.90
N ALA A 60 -0.55 -7.09 -12.50
CA ALA A 60 0.88 -7.17 -12.16
C ALA A 60 1.14 -7.00 -10.65
N PRO A 61 1.70 -8.01 -9.97
CA PRO A 61 1.95 -7.93 -8.55
C PRO A 61 3.03 -6.88 -8.22
N ARG A 62 2.79 -6.09 -7.16
CA ARG A 62 3.75 -5.12 -6.62
C ARG A 62 3.65 -5.03 -5.11
N PRO A 63 4.72 -4.57 -4.42
CA PRO A 63 4.67 -4.35 -2.98
C PRO A 63 3.58 -3.33 -2.61
N GLY A 64 2.79 -3.63 -1.58
CA GLY A 64 1.81 -2.73 -0.99
C GLY A 64 1.95 -2.64 0.53
N LEU A 65 1.37 -1.62 1.17
CA LEU A 65 1.58 -1.32 2.57
C LEU A 65 3.08 -1.39 2.91
N VAL A 66 3.88 -0.59 2.20
CA VAL A 66 5.33 -0.66 2.17
C VAL A 66 5.97 0.72 2.34
N PRO A 67 7.10 0.85 3.08
CA PRO A 67 7.82 2.12 3.18
C PRO A 67 8.28 2.64 1.82
N LEU A 68 8.17 3.97 1.64
CA LEU A 68 8.63 4.69 0.46
C LEU A 68 10.08 5.15 0.64
N THR A 69 10.88 5.05 -0.42
CA THR A 69 12.28 5.44 -0.43
C THR A 69 12.52 6.63 -1.35
N PHE A 70 13.59 7.39 -1.06
CA PHE A 70 13.99 8.58 -1.82
C PHE A 70 15.45 8.49 -2.23
N ASN A 71 15.83 9.33 -3.19
CA ASN A 71 17.23 9.51 -3.54
C ASN A 71 18.02 9.94 -2.30
N ALA A 72 19.19 9.33 -2.07
CA ALA A 72 20.00 9.56 -0.86
C ALA A 72 20.40 11.01 -0.69
N GLU A 73 20.77 11.71 -1.76
CA GLU A 73 21.16 13.12 -1.73
C GLU A 73 19.96 14.02 -1.37
N ALA A 74 18.81 13.80 -2.02
CA ALA A 74 17.60 14.56 -1.72
C ALA A 74 17.06 14.26 -0.31
N TRP A 75 17.29 13.06 0.21
CA TRP A 75 16.84 12.66 1.55
C TRP A 75 17.81 13.05 2.67
N ALA A 76 19.07 13.38 2.36
CA ALA A 76 20.10 13.69 3.34
C ALA A 76 19.67 14.73 4.41
N PRO A 77 18.95 15.83 4.10
CA PRO A 77 18.49 16.78 5.12
C PRO A 77 17.55 16.17 6.15
N TYR A 78 16.77 15.14 5.76
CA TYR A 78 15.72 14.54 6.58
C TYR A 78 16.15 13.24 7.27
N ALA A 79 17.27 12.62 6.86
CA ALA A 79 17.76 11.36 7.42
C ALA A 79 18.00 11.43 8.94
N GLN A 80 18.40 12.60 9.46
CA GLN A 80 18.58 12.85 10.88
C GLN A 80 17.26 12.82 11.67
N LEU A 81 16.09 12.91 11.02
CA LEU A 81 14.78 12.79 11.64
C LEU A 81 14.37 11.33 11.85
N SER A 82 15.17 10.36 11.46
CA SER A 82 14.87 8.95 11.63
C SER A 82 14.38 8.62 13.04
N GLY A 83 13.26 7.88 13.13
CA GLY A 83 12.56 7.57 14.37
C GLY A 83 11.54 8.64 14.81
N LEU A 84 11.46 9.79 14.15
CA LEU A 84 10.42 10.78 14.42
C LEU A 84 9.10 10.35 13.78
N SER A 85 8.03 10.35 14.58
CA SER A 85 6.65 10.12 14.10
C SER A 85 5.78 11.33 14.45
N LEU A 86 4.81 11.63 13.60
CA LEU A 86 3.81 12.67 13.82
C LEU A 86 2.56 12.42 12.98
N PRO A 87 1.38 12.89 13.45
CA PRO A 87 0.15 12.86 12.67
C PRO A 87 0.27 13.83 11.49
N VAL A 88 -0.13 13.36 10.31
CA VAL A 88 -0.09 14.13 9.06
C VAL A 88 -1.30 13.81 8.19
N ARG A 89 -1.54 14.64 7.18
CA ARG A 89 -2.37 14.28 6.04
C ARG A 89 -1.49 13.98 4.84
N LEU A 90 -1.65 12.79 4.25
CA LEU A 90 -0.96 12.38 3.02
C LEU A 90 -1.94 12.25 1.87
N GLU A 91 -1.51 12.65 0.69
CA GLU A 91 -2.30 12.52 -0.52
C GLU A 91 -1.43 12.09 -1.71
N THR A 92 -2.01 11.32 -2.64
CA THR A 92 -1.41 11.00 -3.94
C THR A 92 -2.49 10.87 -5.01
N GLY A 93 -2.10 10.93 -6.28
CA GLY A 93 -2.99 10.81 -7.42
C GLY A 93 -3.43 12.15 -8.02
N THR A 94 -4.30 12.07 -9.01
CA THR A 94 -4.88 13.20 -9.72
C THR A 94 -6.23 13.59 -9.12
N LYS A 95 -6.82 14.71 -9.56
CA LYS A 95 -8.17 15.13 -9.10
C LYS A 95 -9.24 14.03 -9.20
N LYS A 96 -9.11 13.10 -10.16
CA LYS A 96 -10.07 12.00 -10.37
C LYS A 96 -9.75 10.74 -9.54
N THR A 97 -8.50 10.57 -9.16
CA THR A 97 -7.97 9.38 -8.47
C THR A 97 -7.32 9.73 -7.14
N LEU A 98 -7.67 10.90 -6.57
CA LEU A 98 -7.08 11.37 -5.32
C LEU A 98 -7.41 10.40 -4.19
N GLN A 99 -6.36 9.92 -3.54
CA GLN A 99 -6.43 9.17 -2.28
C GLN A 99 -5.74 9.98 -1.19
N GLY A 100 -6.30 9.96 0.00
CA GLY A 100 -5.75 10.66 1.14
C GLY A 100 -5.96 9.90 2.44
N PHE A 101 -5.02 10.05 3.37
CA PHE A 101 -5.04 9.43 4.69
C PHE A 101 -4.60 10.45 5.75
N ASP A 102 -5.34 10.49 6.85
CA ASP A 102 -5.03 11.25 8.06
C ASP A 102 -4.52 10.26 9.11
N GLU A 103 -3.19 10.05 9.17
CA GLU A 103 -2.54 9.01 9.95
C GLU A 103 -1.10 9.42 10.28
N ASP A 104 -0.43 8.66 11.15
CA ASP A 104 0.97 8.91 11.50
C ASP A 104 1.92 8.61 10.35
N LEU A 105 2.88 9.51 10.16
CA LEU A 105 4.06 9.35 9.33
C LEU A 105 5.26 9.06 10.23
N LEU A 106 6.17 8.19 9.79
CA LEU A 106 7.44 7.89 10.43
C LEU A 106 8.61 8.21 9.49
N PHE A 107 9.53 9.06 9.92
CA PHE A 107 10.80 9.28 9.23
C PHE A 107 11.74 8.09 9.44
N THR A 108 12.39 7.64 8.36
CA THR A 108 13.41 6.60 8.39
C THR A 108 14.72 7.10 7.77
N HIS A 109 15.79 6.34 7.87
CA HIS A 109 17.09 6.68 7.27
C HIS A 109 17.04 6.79 5.73
N ARG A 110 16.09 6.12 5.07
CA ARG A 110 16.01 6.04 3.60
C ARG A 110 14.75 6.66 3.02
N GLY A 111 13.84 7.11 3.86
CA GLY A 111 12.58 7.65 3.40
C GLY A 111 11.52 7.69 4.49
N LEU A 112 10.30 7.36 4.12
CA LEU A 112 9.11 7.46 4.95
C LEU A 112 8.45 6.10 5.17
N SER A 113 7.89 5.93 6.37
CA SER A 113 7.11 4.78 6.81
C SER A 113 5.97 5.27 7.73
N GLY A 114 5.41 4.38 8.54
CA GLY A 114 4.27 4.68 9.41
C GLY A 114 2.94 4.39 8.72
N PRO A 115 1.83 4.31 9.47
CA PRO A 115 0.53 3.88 8.96
C PRO A 115 0.07 4.65 7.72
N GLY A 116 0.17 5.98 7.74
CA GLY A 116 -0.21 6.83 6.61
C GLY A 116 0.58 6.54 5.35
N VAL A 117 1.90 6.36 5.49
CA VAL A 117 2.80 6.07 4.35
C VAL A 117 2.58 4.65 3.82
N LEU A 118 2.38 3.67 4.69
CA LEU A 118 2.07 2.31 4.27
C LEU A 118 0.77 2.27 3.45
N GLN A 119 -0.28 2.93 3.92
CA GLN A 119 -1.55 2.98 3.20
C GLN A 119 -1.43 3.70 1.86
N ILE A 120 -0.81 4.89 1.82
CA ILE A 120 -0.69 5.68 0.59
C ILE A 120 0.18 4.96 -0.47
N SER A 121 1.16 4.14 -0.05
CA SER A 121 2.04 3.38 -0.95
C SER A 121 1.28 2.40 -1.84
N SER A 122 0.13 1.90 -1.40
CA SER A 122 -0.74 1.01 -2.18
C SER A 122 -1.40 1.74 -3.37
N TYR A 123 -1.47 3.07 -3.35
CA TYR A 123 -2.05 3.92 -4.39
C TYR A 123 -0.99 4.71 -5.18
N TRP A 124 0.20 4.91 -4.58
CA TRP A 124 1.29 5.62 -5.24
C TRP A 124 1.76 4.88 -6.49
N GLN A 125 2.06 5.62 -7.54
CA GLN A 125 2.61 5.14 -8.81
C GLN A 125 4.01 5.72 -9.03
N ALA A 126 4.91 4.93 -9.59
CA ALA A 126 6.28 5.36 -9.86
C ALA A 126 6.30 6.65 -10.71
N GLY A 127 7.09 7.62 -10.28
CA GLY A 127 7.21 8.93 -10.94
C GLY A 127 6.14 9.95 -10.55
N THR A 128 5.17 9.59 -9.70
CA THR A 128 4.18 10.55 -9.17
C THR A 128 4.58 11.07 -7.80
N ASP A 129 4.06 12.23 -7.42
CA ASP A 129 4.29 12.82 -6.11
C ASP A 129 3.37 12.24 -5.02
N ILE A 130 3.83 12.36 -3.80
CA ILE A 130 3.01 12.34 -2.59
C ILE A 130 3.03 13.76 -2.00
N ARG A 131 1.88 14.23 -1.52
CA ARG A 131 1.74 15.51 -0.84
C ARG A 131 1.47 15.28 0.63
N ILE A 132 2.17 16.00 1.48
CA ILE A 132 2.14 15.82 2.92
C ILE A 132 1.86 17.17 3.57
N ASN A 133 0.81 17.23 4.39
CA ASN A 133 0.60 18.30 5.35
C ASN A 133 1.13 17.82 6.72
N LEU A 134 2.20 18.44 7.18
CA LEU A 134 2.90 18.10 8.42
C LEU A 134 2.25 18.74 9.67
N ALA A 135 1.24 19.61 9.50
CA ALA A 135 0.48 20.24 10.57
C ALA A 135 -1.00 20.37 10.17
N PRO A 136 -1.72 19.23 9.96
CA PRO A 136 -3.05 19.25 9.34
C PRO A 136 -4.13 19.93 10.20
N GLU A 137 -3.91 20.01 11.52
CA GLU A 137 -4.89 20.54 12.48
C GLU A 137 -4.97 22.08 12.49
N VAL A 138 -4.04 22.79 11.83
CA VAL A 138 -3.94 24.24 11.92
C VAL A 138 -3.69 24.91 10.58
N ASP A 139 -4.19 26.13 10.40
CA ASP A 139 -3.70 27.04 9.37
C ASP A 139 -2.36 27.64 9.83
N LEU A 140 -1.26 26.95 9.47
CA LEU A 140 0.08 27.32 9.89
C LEU A 140 0.48 28.72 9.45
N HIS A 141 0.00 29.17 8.27
CA HIS A 141 0.26 30.53 7.80
C HIS A 141 -0.40 31.59 8.71
N ALA A 142 -1.68 31.41 9.03
CA ALA A 142 -2.40 32.31 9.93
C ALA A 142 -1.74 32.35 11.33
N GLN A 143 -1.33 31.20 11.84
CA GLN A 143 -0.64 31.10 13.14
C GLN A 143 0.71 31.84 13.16
N LEU A 144 1.54 31.67 12.12
CA LEU A 144 2.81 32.36 12.02
C LEU A 144 2.65 33.89 11.84
N MET A 145 1.62 34.32 11.10
CA MET A 145 1.29 35.75 10.95
C MET A 145 0.82 36.36 12.27
N GLN A 146 0.07 35.63 13.08
CA GLN A 146 -0.32 36.06 14.42
C GLN A 146 0.88 36.12 15.36
N ALA A 147 1.74 35.09 15.35
CA ALA A 147 2.95 35.03 16.16
C ALA A 147 3.89 36.21 15.83
N LYS A 148 4.01 36.62 14.57
CA LYS A 148 4.82 37.76 14.14
C LYS A 148 4.44 39.06 14.84
N GLN A 149 3.19 39.25 15.20
CA GLN A 149 2.72 40.48 15.88
C GLN A 149 3.02 40.49 17.38
N LEU A 150 3.18 39.31 17.99
CA LEU A 150 3.19 39.16 19.45
C LEU A 150 4.48 38.57 20.02
N SER A 151 5.28 37.91 19.20
CA SER A 151 6.40 37.12 19.69
C SER A 151 7.75 37.54 19.14
N LYS A 152 8.78 37.50 20.01
CA LYS A 152 10.19 37.70 19.66
C LYS A 152 10.97 36.38 19.58
N LYS A 153 10.30 35.23 19.71
CA LYS A 153 10.94 33.92 19.65
C LYS A 153 11.47 33.64 18.26
N LEU A 154 12.46 32.76 18.15
CA LEU A 154 12.89 32.20 16.87
C LEU A 154 11.73 31.44 16.21
N ILE A 155 11.67 31.49 14.90
CA ILE A 155 10.63 30.76 14.11
C ILE A 155 10.60 29.28 14.46
N ALA A 156 11.74 28.61 14.62
CA ALA A 156 11.80 27.22 15.04
C ALA A 156 11.07 26.98 16.39
N ASN A 157 11.21 27.91 17.35
CA ASN A 157 10.56 27.81 18.64
C ASN A 157 9.04 28.07 18.58
N GLU A 158 8.59 28.89 17.64
CA GLU A 158 7.17 29.07 17.37
C GLU A 158 6.56 27.80 16.77
N LEU A 159 7.22 27.19 15.79
CA LEU A 159 6.80 25.97 15.14
C LEU A 159 6.63 24.79 16.12
N ASN A 160 7.33 24.79 17.25
CA ASN A 160 7.23 23.73 18.27
C ASN A 160 5.81 23.59 18.90
N ALA A 161 4.96 24.57 18.68
CA ALA A 161 3.55 24.48 19.09
C ALA A 161 2.74 23.50 18.20
N TRP A 162 3.20 23.22 16.98
CA TRP A 162 2.43 22.46 15.97
C TRP A 162 3.18 21.27 15.40
N VAL A 163 4.52 21.29 15.42
CA VAL A 163 5.36 20.20 14.91
C VAL A 163 6.47 19.87 15.92
N PRO A 164 7.00 18.64 15.93
CA PRO A 164 8.10 18.25 16.80
C PRO A 164 9.35 19.15 16.61
N SER A 165 10.04 19.49 17.68
CA SER A 165 11.17 20.42 17.67
C SER A 165 12.28 20.01 16.69
N ARG A 166 12.62 18.71 16.61
CA ARG A 166 13.60 18.21 15.63
C ARG A 166 13.19 18.50 14.18
N LEU A 167 11.89 18.44 13.87
CA LEU A 167 11.37 18.77 12.55
C LEU A 167 11.45 20.28 12.30
N ALA A 168 11.00 21.10 13.27
CA ALA A 168 11.07 22.55 13.19
C ALA A 168 12.50 23.05 12.94
N ASP A 169 13.48 22.52 13.69
CA ASP A 169 14.89 22.84 13.53
C ASP A 169 15.41 22.42 12.16
N THR A 170 15.11 21.20 11.73
CA THR A 170 15.55 20.68 10.43
C THR A 170 15.00 21.50 9.28
N TRP A 171 13.74 21.92 9.39
CA TRP A 171 13.06 22.70 8.36
C TRP A 171 13.61 24.12 8.26
N THR A 172 13.72 24.81 9.40
CA THR A 172 14.18 26.19 9.43
C THR A 172 15.65 26.35 9.04
N ARG A 173 16.49 25.31 9.18
CA ARG A 173 17.88 25.31 8.70
C ARG A 173 18.02 25.32 7.17
N GLN A 174 16.97 25.00 6.43
CA GLN A 174 17.03 24.95 4.95
C GLN A 174 17.07 26.34 4.31
N ASP A 175 16.59 27.38 5.02
CA ASP A 175 16.65 28.76 4.55
C ASP A 175 17.05 29.72 5.67
N LYS A 176 18.05 30.59 5.39
CA LYS A 176 18.48 31.64 6.32
C LYS A 176 17.38 32.63 6.67
N ALA A 177 16.40 32.82 5.79
CA ALA A 177 15.25 33.69 6.05
C ALA A 177 14.36 33.16 7.20
N TRP A 178 14.46 31.87 7.55
CA TRP A 178 13.72 31.22 8.63
C TRP A 178 14.51 31.10 9.94
N GLN A 179 15.81 31.47 9.94
CA GLN A 179 16.70 31.35 11.10
C GLN A 179 16.78 32.66 11.90
N ARG A 180 15.61 33.24 12.21
CA ARG A 180 15.50 34.53 12.90
C ARG A 180 14.26 34.60 13.79
N PRO A 181 14.14 35.63 14.65
CA PRO A 181 12.90 35.90 15.35
C PRO A 181 11.72 36.08 14.38
N VAL A 182 10.55 35.55 14.76
CA VAL A 182 9.35 35.59 13.88
C VAL A 182 8.94 37.02 13.53
N ILE A 183 9.12 37.98 14.44
CA ILE A 183 8.81 39.40 14.22
C ILE A 183 9.68 40.06 13.13
N GLU A 184 10.89 39.53 12.89
CA GLU A 184 11.85 40.04 11.90
C GLU A 184 11.69 39.40 10.52
N ALA A 185 10.88 38.35 10.43
CA ALA A 185 10.66 37.63 9.18
C ALA A 185 9.74 38.43 8.24
N SER A 186 9.96 38.38 6.95
CA SER A 186 9.02 38.92 5.99
C SER A 186 7.78 38.04 5.87
N ASP A 187 6.63 38.61 5.54
CA ASP A 187 5.38 37.87 5.31
C ASP A 187 5.55 36.81 4.22
N LYS A 188 6.31 37.14 3.18
CA LYS A 188 6.67 36.19 2.11
C LYS A 188 7.45 34.98 2.65
N ALA A 189 8.41 35.19 3.52
CA ALA A 189 9.19 34.09 4.10
C ALA A 189 8.32 33.19 5.00
N LEU A 190 7.42 33.78 5.79
CA LEU A 190 6.49 33.01 6.62
C LEU A 190 5.48 32.23 5.76
N ALA A 191 4.96 32.83 4.68
CA ALA A 191 4.06 32.14 3.75
C ALA A 191 4.76 30.94 3.06
N GLN A 192 6.00 31.12 2.62
CA GLN A 192 6.79 30.04 2.02
C GLN A 192 7.07 28.89 3.02
N LEU A 193 7.40 29.25 4.26
CA LEU A 193 7.62 28.27 5.32
C LEU A 193 6.32 27.48 5.61
N ALA A 194 5.21 28.17 5.79
CA ALA A 194 3.91 27.54 6.04
C ALA A 194 3.52 26.61 4.91
N GLN A 195 3.65 27.07 3.66
CA GLN A 195 3.36 26.25 2.48
C GLN A 195 4.27 25.03 2.39
N GLY A 196 5.56 25.19 2.67
CA GLY A 196 6.51 24.07 2.67
C GLY A 196 6.14 22.97 3.65
N LEU A 197 5.59 23.32 4.83
CA LEU A 197 5.15 22.36 5.85
C LEU A 197 3.73 21.82 5.57
N SER A 198 2.81 22.64 5.07
CA SER A 198 1.42 22.26 4.85
C SER A 198 1.15 21.60 3.49
N ALA A 199 2.08 21.71 2.54
CA ALA A 199 1.95 21.16 1.19
C ALA A 199 3.30 20.61 0.67
N TRP A 200 3.99 19.88 1.52
CA TRP A 200 5.28 19.27 1.17
C TRP A 200 5.10 18.20 0.10
N SER A 201 5.61 18.46 -1.10
CA SER A 201 5.54 17.51 -2.23
C SER A 201 6.86 16.77 -2.39
N LEU A 202 6.79 15.45 -2.47
CA LEU A 202 7.92 14.56 -2.63
C LEU A 202 7.64 13.54 -3.74
N VAL A 203 8.63 13.23 -4.55
CA VAL A 203 8.58 12.15 -5.52
C VAL A 203 9.42 10.99 -5.02
N PRO A 204 8.80 9.91 -4.49
CA PRO A 204 9.53 8.72 -4.08
C PRO A 204 10.26 8.09 -5.28
N THR A 205 11.47 7.58 -5.07
CA THR A 205 12.23 6.85 -6.09
C THR A 205 11.93 5.35 -6.11
N GLY A 206 11.22 4.85 -5.08
CA GLY A 206 10.85 3.45 -4.96
C GLY A 206 10.26 3.11 -3.61
N THR A 207 10.28 1.82 -3.30
CA THR A 207 9.82 1.25 -2.02
C THR A 207 10.91 0.37 -1.42
N GLU A 208 10.76 -0.03 -0.14
CA GLU A 208 11.63 -1.04 0.48
C GLU A 208 11.38 -2.48 -0.08
N GLY A 209 10.46 -2.62 -1.04
CA GLY A 209 10.18 -3.86 -1.75
C GLY A 209 9.48 -4.92 -0.89
N TYR A 210 9.31 -6.11 -1.45
CA TYR A 210 8.61 -7.22 -0.80
C TYR A 210 9.20 -7.64 0.55
N LYS A 211 10.46 -7.34 0.83
CA LYS A 211 11.08 -7.63 2.13
C LYS A 211 10.43 -6.87 3.29
N LYS A 212 9.79 -5.75 3.00
CA LYS A 212 9.15 -4.84 3.97
C LYS A 212 7.69 -4.57 3.69
N ALA A 213 7.18 -5.05 2.56
CA ALA A 213 5.76 -4.95 2.24
C ALA A 213 4.94 -5.85 3.16
N GLU A 214 3.86 -5.33 3.72
CA GLU A 214 2.93 -6.16 4.49
C GLU A 214 2.03 -7.00 3.57
N VAL A 215 1.74 -6.51 2.37
CA VAL A 215 0.86 -7.16 1.40
C VAL A 215 1.39 -7.03 -0.03
N THR A 216 0.84 -7.86 -0.91
CA THR A 216 1.01 -7.77 -2.36
C THR A 216 -0.23 -7.12 -2.96
N VAL A 217 -0.06 -6.03 -3.69
CA VAL A 217 -1.09 -5.43 -4.55
C VAL A 217 -1.02 -6.10 -5.92
N GLY A 218 -2.15 -6.39 -6.53
CA GLY A 218 -2.24 -7.19 -7.75
C GLY A 218 -2.41 -8.68 -7.45
N GLY A 219 -2.45 -9.51 -8.47
CA GLY A 219 -2.69 -10.93 -8.38
C GLY A 219 -3.67 -11.45 -9.42
N VAL A 220 -4.34 -12.57 -9.15
CA VAL A 220 -5.36 -13.14 -10.03
C VAL A 220 -6.55 -12.19 -10.14
N ASP A 221 -6.86 -11.78 -11.36
CA ASP A 221 -7.91 -10.80 -11.65
C ASP A 221 -9.29 -11.34 -11.22
N THR A 222 -9.99 -10.59 -10.39
CA THR A 222 -11.31 -10.95 -9.85
C THR A 222 -12.37 -11.17 -10.93
N ARG A 223 -12.19 -10.60 -12.13
CA ARG A 223 -13.08 -10.82 -13.28
C ARG A 223 -13.02 -12.22 -13.84
N ASP A 224 -12.02 -13.02 -13.46
CA ASP A 224 -11.88 -14.43 -13.84
C ASP A 224 -12.35 -15.38 -12.73
N LEU A 225 -12.86 -14.85 -11.63
CA LEU A 225 -13.32 -15.61 -10.47
C LEU A 225 -14.81 -15.36 -10.19
N SER A 226 -15.50 -16.40 -9.74
CA SER A 226 -16.85 -16.29 -9.20
C SER A 226 -16.84 -15.56 -7.85
N GLN A 227 -17.60 -14.49 -7.72
CA GLN A 227 -17.74 -13.74 -6.47
C GLN A 227 -18.41 -14.54 -5.34
N GLN A 228 -19.12 -15.61 -5.66
CA GLN A 228 -19.84 -16.43 -4.70
C GLN A 228 -19.05 -17.65 -4.24
N THR A 229 -18.23 -18.22 -5.13
CA THR A 229 -17.58 -19.52 -4.90
C THR A 229 -16.06 -19.45 -4.94
N MET A 230 -15.47 -18.36 -5.41
CA MET A 230 -14.05 -18.19 -5.71
C MET A 230 -13.53 -19.17 -6.79
N GLU A 231 -14.43 -19.88 -7.50
CA GLU A 231 -14.08 -20.73 -8.63
C GLU A 231 -13.66 -19.87 -9.82
N SER A 232 -12.58 -20.27 -10.49
CA SER A 232 -12.12 -19.59 -11.69
C SER A 232 -12.97 -19.98 -12.92
N LYS A 233 -12.67 -19.37 -14.08
CA LYS A 233 -13.23 -19.78 -15.37
C LYS A 233 -12.88 -21.22 -15.73
N GLN A 234 -11.82 -21.77 -15.15
CA GLN A 234 -11.47 -23.19 -15.26
C GLN A 234 -12.25 -23.96 -14.19
N PRO A 235 -13.21 -24.82 -14.55
CA PRO A 235 -14.03 -25.56 -13.58
C PRO A 235 -13.20 -26.40 -12.61
N GLY A 236 -13.51 -26.32 -11.32
CA GLY A 236 -12.79 -27.04 -10.27
C GLY A 236 -11.49 -26.36 -9.79
N LEU A 237 -11.11 -25.22 -10.37
CA LEU A 237 -9.91 -24.47 -9.94
C LEU A 237 -10.31 -23.20 -9.20
N TYR A 238 -9.90 -23.09 -7.94
CA TYR A 238 -10.26 -22.01 -7.03
C TYR A 238 -9.02 -21.21 -6.61
N PHE A 239 -9.20 -19.90 -6.41
CA PHE A 239 -8.15 -19.02 -5.87
C PHE A 239 -8.72 -18.23 -4.69
N ILE A 240 -8.02 -18.26 -3.54
CA ILE A 240 -8.47 -17.62 -2.29
C ILE A 240 -7.32 -16.87 -1.61
N GLY A 241 -7.68 -15.89 -0.80
CA GLY A 241 -6.70 -15.08 -0.06
C GLY A 241 -5.92 -14.11 -0.94
N GLU A 242 -4.70 -13.82 -0.53
CA GLU A 242 -3.87 -12.73 -1.09
C GLU A 242 -3.32 -13.02 -2.50
N VAL A 243 -3.42 -14.23 -3.01
CA VAL A 243 -3.09 -14.53 -4.41
C VAL A 243 -4.04 -13.85 -5.40
N VAL A 244 -5.24 -13.47 -4.94
CA VAL A 244 -6.26 -12.74 -5.69
C VAL A 244 -6.00 -11.24 -5.62
N ASP A 245 -6.27 -10.51 -6.71
CA ASP A 245 -6.15 -9.04 -6.78
C ASP A 245 -7.22 -8.34 -5.92
N ILE A 246 -7.08 -8.47 -4.61
CA ILE A 246 -7.83 -7.75 -3.57
C ILE A 246 -6.85 -7.29 -2.51
N THR A 247 -6.80 -5.98 -2.27
CA THR A 247 -5.91 -5.38 -1.28
C THR A 247 -6.70 -4.44 -0.37
N GLY A 248 -6.65 -4.70 0.91
CA GLY A 248 -7.25 -3.87 1.96
C GLY A 248 -6.23 -2.92 2.60
N TRP A 249 -6.74 -1.98 3.37
CA TRP A 249 -5.96 -1.08 4.21
C TRP A 249 -5.40 -1.79 5.44
N LEU A 250 -4.62 -1.05 6.26
CA LEU A 250 -4.28 -1.49 7.60
C LEU A 250 -5.55 -1.67 8.46
N GLY A 251 -5.50 -2.56 9.45
CA GLY A 251 -6.65 -2.82 10.33
C GLY A 251 -7.30 -4.20 10.15
N GLY A 252 -6.59 -5.16 9.52
CA GLY A 252 -7.04 -6.55 9.45
C GLY A 252 -7.86 -6.90 8.21
N TYR A 253 -8.12 -5.97 7.29
CA TYR A 253 -8.93 -6.20 6.09
C TYR A 253 -8.38 -7.31 5.20
N ASN A 254 -7.06 -7.44 5.07
CA ASN A 254 -6.42 -8.47 4.25
C ASN A 254 -6.61 -9.87 4.88
N PHE A 255 -6.56 -9.99 6.20
CA PHE A 255 -6.91 -11.22 6.91
C PHE A 255 -8.41 -11.53 6.75
N GLN A 256 -9.28 -10.53 6.88
CA GLN A 256 -10.72 -10.72 6.69
C GLN A 256 -11.03 -11.22 5.28
N TRP A 257 -10.34 -10.69 4.25
CA TRP A 257 -10.45 -11.19 2.89
C TRP A 257 -10.04 -12.66 2.78
N ALA A 258 -8.89 -13.03 3.37
CA ALA A 258 -8.41 -14.42 3.35
C ALA A 258 -9.44 -15.38 3.97
N TRP A 259 -10.00 -15.02 5.12
CA TRP A 259 -11.04 -15.82 5.79
C TRP A 259 -12.36 -15.89 4.98
N SER A 260 -12.81 -14.76 4.45
CA SER A 260 -14.09 -14.70 3.73
C SER A 260 -14.03 -15.45 2.41
N SER A 261 -12.95 -15.32 1.64
CA SER A 261 -12.75 -16.05 0.39
C SER A 261 -12.60 -17.56 0.62
N ALA A 262 -11.88 -17.96 1.67
CA ALA A 262 -11.76 -19.37 2.06
C ALA A 262 -13.10 -19.97 2.48
N HIS A 263 -13.89 -19.22 3.24
CA HIS A 263 -15.22 -19.67 3.68
C HIS A 263 -16.15 -19.85 2.47
N ALA A 264 -16.21 -18.89 1.55
CA ALA A 264 -17.01 -18.98 0.33
C ALA A 264 -16.64 -20.20 -0.52
N CYS A 265 -15.34 -20.43 -0.72
CA CYS A 265 -14.82 -21.60 -1.42
C CYS A 265 -15.20 -22.91 -0.71
N GLY A 266 -15.06 -22.97 0.61
CA GLY A 266 -15.39 -24.15 1.40
C GLY A 266 -16.88 -24.54 1.32
N LEU A 267 -17.78 -23.56 1.38
CA LEU A 267 -19.22 -23.80 1.21
C LEU A 267 -19.53 -24.34 -0.20
N ALA A 268 -18.92 -23.78 -1.25
CA ALA A 268 -19.12 -24.22 -2.62
C ALA A 268 -18.65 -25.67 -2.84
N LEU A 269 -17.48 -26.02 -2.32
CA LEU A 269 -16.93 -27.39 -2.40
C LEU A 269 -17.80 -28.38 -1.61
N GLY A 270 -18.28 -28.00 -0.42
CA GLY A 270 -19.20 -28.85 0.38
C GLY A 270 -20.54 -29.09 -0.28
N ALA A 271 -21.08 -28.12 -1.02
CA ALA A 271 -22.28 -28.28 -1.81
C ALA A 271 -22.07 -29.24 -3.00
N ARG A 272 -20.91 -29.08 -3.71
CA ARG A 272 -20.57 -29.95 -4.86
C ARG A 272 -20.40 -31.43 -4.44
N SER A 273 -19.78 -31.70 -3.30
CA SER A 273 -19.57 -33.07 -2.82
C SER A 273 -20.84 -33.81 -2.44
N LYS A 274 -21.96 -33.11 -2.18
CA LYS A 274 -23.26 -33.69 -1.88
C LYS A 274 -24.10 -34.02 -3.13
N SER A 275 -23.67 -33.50 -4.30
CA SER A 275 -24.34 -33.70 -5.58
C SER A 275 -23.64 -34.74 -6.47
N LEU A 276 -22.55 -35.30 -6.00
CA LEU A 276 -21.85 -36.46 -6.56
C LEU A 276 -22.20 -37.75 -5.79
#